data_03ef9a4d6bcaa6b35c1e512c57519b81
#
_entry.id   03ef9a4d6bcaa6b35c1e512c57519b81
#
_cell.length_a   1.000
_cell.length_b   1.000
_cell.length_c   1.000
_cell.angle_alpha   90.00
_cell.angle_beta   90.00
_cell.angle_gamma   90.00
#
_symmetry.space_group_name_H-M   'P 1'
#
loop_
_entity.id
_entity.type
_entity.pdbx_description
1 polymer ?
#
loop_
_entity_poly.entity_id
_entity_poly.type
_entity_poly.pdbx_seq_one_letter_code
_entity_poly.pdbx_strand_id
1 'polypeptide(L)'
;IIVCPDGDVTSWYFDSPIDKKMRYETYLFKELVESIDNTYNTIAEKSGRAITGLSMGGHGAFYLAFRHQEVWGAAGSMSGGVDIRPFPKNWDLSKRLGDYAIYKENWENNTVINMVHLLKGDDLKLIFDCGVDDFFFDANKRLHTKLLERNIPHDYTERPGGHSWDYWANSIKYQLLFFNDYFAY
;
A
#
# COMPACT_ATOMS: atom_id res chain seq x y z
N ILE A 1 -11.11 13.95 7.66
CA ILE A 1 -11.87 13.44 6.51
C ILE A 1 -11.35 12.06 6.17
N ILE A 2 -12.25 11.08 5.99
CA ILE A 2 -11.90 9.73 5.51
C ILE A 2 -12.51 9.58 4.12
N VAL A 3 -11.69 9.14 3.15
CA VAL A 3 -12.10 8.92 1.77
C VAL A 3 -11.90 7.43 1.44
N CYS A 4 -12.97 6.76 1.02
CA CYS A 4 -12.94 5.35 0.61
C CYS A 4 -13.26 5.28 -0.89
N PRO A 5 -12.27 5.34 -1.77
CA PRO A 5 -12.50 5.28 -3.20
C PRO A 5 -12.86 3.87 -3.65
N ASP A 6 -13.53 3.76 -4.79
CA ASP A 6 -13.69 2.49 -5.48
C ASP A 6 -12.32 2.03 -6.01
N GLY A 7 -11.90 0.83 -5.62
CA GLY A 7 -10.61 0.23 -6.01
C GLY A 7 -10.72 -0.74 -7.18
N ASP A 8 -11.93 -0.96 -7.75
CA ASP A 8 -12.25 -2.10 -8.61
C ASP A 8 -11.82 -3.46 -7.98
N VAL A 9 -12.35 -4.54 -8.50
CA VAL A 9 -12.09 -5.88 -7.93
C VAL A 9 -10.66 -6.36 -8.18
N THR A 10 -10.03 -5.92 -9.25
CA THR A 10 -8.73 -6.46 -9.71
C THR A 10 -7.74 -5.40 -10.16
N SER A 11 -7.94 -4.12 -9.78
CA SER A 11 -7.04 -3.04 -10.21
C SER A 11 -5.64 -3.16 -9.64
N TRP A 12 -5.53 -3.67 -8.40
CA TRP A 12 -4.30 -3.64 -7.59
C TRP A 12 -3.67 -2.26 -7.54
N TYR A 13 -4.48 -1.24 -7.88
CA TYR A 13 -4.11 0.16 -7.89
C TYR A 13 -3.01 0.52 -8.88
N PHE A 14 -2.83 -0.30 -9.92
CA PHE A 14 -1.85 -0.05 -10.98
C PHE A 14 -2.36 0.92 -12.05
N ASP A 15 -1.44 1.68 -12.62
CA ASP A 15 -1.56 2.06 -14.03
C ASP A 15 -1.03 0.88 -14.84
N SER A 16 -1.95 0.07 -15.38
CA SER A 16 -1.58 -1.19 -16.00
C SER A 16 -0.70 -0.99 -17.23
N PRO A 17 0.48 -1.63 -17.32
CA PRO A 17 1.30 -1.62 -18.53
C PRO A 17 0.67 -2.40 -19.69
N ILE A 18 -0.33 -3.25 -19.42
CA ILE A 18 -1.00 -4.09 -20.43
C ILE A 18 -2.34 -3.49 -20.86
N ASP A 19 -3.17 -3.07 -19.91
CA ASP A 19 -4.48 -2.47 -20.18
C ASP A 19 -4.45 -0.97 -19.89
N LYS A 20 -4.24 -0.17 -20.92
CA LYS A 20 -4.12 1.29 -20.81
C LYS A 20 -5.38 2.00 -20.31
N LYS A 21 -6.53 1.32 -20.22
CA LYS A 21 -7.74 1.87 -19.61
C LYS A 21 -7.75 1.77 -18.10
N MET A 22 -6.95 0.87 -17.53
CA MET A 22 -6.79 0.68 -16.09
C MET A 22 -5.69 1.60 -15.58
N ARG A 23 -6.10 2.76 -15.06
CA ARG A 23 -5.22 3.83 -14.60
C ARG A 23 -5.50 4.22 -13.14
N TYR A 24 -5.49 3.23 -12.27
CA TYR A 24 -5.85 3.41 -10.86
C TYR A 24 -4.77 4.13 -10.04
N GLU A 25 -3.50 4.00 -10.41
CA GLU A 25 -2.43 4.80 -9.82
C GLU A 25 -2.71 6.30 -10.08
N THR A 26 -2.84 6.70 -11.36
CA THR A 26 -3.15 8.08 -11.74
C THR A 26 -4.44 8.59 -11.09
N TYR A 27 -5.49 7.78 -11.08
CA TYR A 27 -6.75 8.13 -10.45
C TYR A 27 -6.58 8.48 -8.96
N LEU A 28 -5.87 7.66 -8.20
CA LEU A 28 -5.79 7.82 -6.75
C LEU A 28 -4.82 8.91 -6.31
N PHE A 29 -3.59 8.93 -6.86
CA PHE A 29 -2.62 9.91 -6.37
C PHE A 29 -2.83 11.32 -6.92
N LYS A 30 -3.53 11.45 -8.06
CA LYS A 30 -3.72 12.73 -8.73
C LYS A 30 -5.19 13.15 -8.76
N GLU A 31 -6.03 12.46 -9.53
CA GLU A 31 -7.40 12.91 -9.80
C GLU A 31 -8.26 12.97 -8.53
N LEU A 32 -8.19 11.92 -7.70
CA LEU A 32 -8.93 11.88 -6.44
C LEU A 32 -8.41 12.91 -5.44
N VAL A 33 -7.09 13.03 -5.27
CA VAL A 33 -6.48 14.01 -4.37
C VAL A 33 -6.88 15.41 -4.76
N GLU A 34 -6.72 15.79 -6.05
CA GLU A 34 -7.13 17.10 -6.56
C GLU A 34 -8.63 17.36 -6.36
N SER A 35 -9.48 16.37 -6.59
CA SER A 35 -10.93 16.49 -6.41
C SER A 35 -11.31 16.72 -4.95
N ILE A 36 -10.68 15.99 -4.02
CA ILE A 36 -10.95 16.14 -2.59
C ILE A 36 -10.45 17.50 -2.07
N ASP A 37 -9.25 17.90 -2.43
CA ASP A 37 -8.69 19.18 -2.01
C ASP A 37 -9.49 20.38 -2.55
N ASN A 38 -10.01 20.29 -3.76
CA ASN A 38 -10.86 21.33 -4.36
C ASN A 38 -12.29 21.38 -3.78
N THR A 39 -12.76 20.26 -3.20
CA THR A 39 -14.15 20.13 -2.73
C THR A 39 -14.28 20.38 -1.23
N TYR A 40 -13.27 20.00 -0.46
CA TYR A 40 -13.32 20.02 1.00
C TYR A 40 -12.18 20.88 1.56
N ASN A 41 -12.38 21.40 2.78
CA ASN A 41 -11.33 22.11 3.49
C ASN A 41 -10.29 21.13 4.05
N THR A 42 -9.26 20.86 3.28
CA THR A 42 -8.15 19.95 3.57
C THR A 42 -6.86 20.71 3.83
N ILE A 43 -5.89 20.04 4.45
CA ILE A 43 -4.49 20.46 4.42
C ILE A 43 -3.89 19.84 3.13
N ALA A 44 -3.81 20.66 2.06
CA ALA A 44 -3.43 20.21 0.72
C ALA A 44 -1.92 19.97 0.56
N GLU A 45 -1.31 19.33 1.55
CA GLU A 45 0.12 18.99 1.61
C GLU A 45 0.29 17.56 2.09
N LYS A 46 1.46 16.94 1.83
CA LYS A 46 1.76 15.58 2.28
C LYS A 46 1.62 15.41 3.81
N SER A 47 1.91 16.45 4.58
CA SER A 47 1.75 16.49 6.05
C SER A 47 0.29 16.33 6.50
N GLY A 48 -0.67 16.69 5.66
CA GLY A 48 -2.10 16.53 5.90
C GLY A 48 -2.69 15.23 5.34
N ARG A 49 -1.88 14.32 4.78
CA ARG A 49 -2.39 13.13 4.09
C ARG A 49 -1.75 11.84 4.56
N ALA A 50 -2.60 10.87 4.84
CA ALA A 50 -2.20 9.49 5.06
C ALA A 50 -3.02 8.55 4.17
N ILE A 51 -2.46 7.38 3.85
CA ILE A 51 -3.13 6.34 3.07
C ILE A 51 -3.00 5.00 3.77
N THR A 52 -4.07 4.22 3.80
CA THR A 52 -4.02 2.86 4.34
C THR A 52 -5.02 1.95 3.64
N GLY A 53 -4.83 0.64 3.81
CA GLY A 53 -5.74 -0.36 3.31
C GLY A 53 -5.42 -1.75 3.82
N LEU A 54 -6.30 -2.70 3.48
CA LEU A 54 -6.13 -4.10 3.80
C LEU A 54 -5.91 -4.93 2.54
N SER A 55 -5.15 -6.02 2.61
CA SER A 55 -4.95 -6.98 1.51
C SER A 55 -4.47 -6.28 0.22
N MET A 56 -5.28 -6.31 -0.85
CA MET A 56 -5.04 -5.53 -2.07
C MET A 56 -4.90 -4.03 -1.76
N GLY A 57 -5.72 -3.48 -0.85
CA GLY A 57 -5.62 -2.09 -0.40
C GLY A 57 -4.34 -1.79 0.39
N GLY A 58 -3.83 -2.76 1.16
CA GLY A 58 -2.53 -2.64 1.83
C GLY A 58 -1.37 -2.62 0.84
N HIS A 59 -1.45 -3.43 -0.23
CA HIS A 59 -0.55 -3.30 -1.38
C HIS A 59 -0.64 -1.89 -1.98
N GLY A 60 -1.86 -1.46 -2.33
CA GLY A 60 -2.10 -0.17 -2.98
C GLY A 60 -1.61 1.01 -2.15
N ALA A 61 -1.83 0.99 -0.84
CA ALA A 61 -1.37 2.05 0.05
C ALA A 61 0.16 2.20 0.01
N PHE A 62 0.91 1.12 0.12
CA PHE A 62 2.37 1.18 0.05
C PHE A 62 2.89 1.41 -1.38
N TYR A 63 2.25 0.80 -2.37
CA TYR A 63 2.57 1.02 -3.78
C TYR A 63 2.51 2.50 -4.16
N LEU A 64 1.40 3.16 -3.82
CA LEU A 64 1.18 4.57 -4.08
C LEU A 64 2.10 5.47 -3.25
N ALA A 65 2.20 5.21 -1.94
CA ALA A 65 2.99 6.05 -1.05
C ALA A 65 4.50 5.97 -1.34
N PHE A 66 5.05 4.81 -1.71
CA PHE A 66 6.46 4.68 -2.04
C PHE A 66 6.82 5.40 -3.35
N ARG A 67 5.88 5.46 -4.29
CA ARG A 67 6.07 6.09 -5.60
C ARG A 67 5.80 7.60 -5.59
N HIS A 68 4.89 8.04 -4.71
CA HIS A 68 4.39 9.42 -4.65
C HIS A 68 4.57 10.04 -3.26
N GLN A 69 5.82 10.08 -2.77
CA GLN A 69 6.18 10.60 -1.44
C GLN A 69 5.94 12.11 -1.32
N GLU A 70 5.75 12.80 -2.43
CA GLU A 70 5.31 14.20 -2.45
C GLU A 70 3.82 14.38 -2.12
N VAL A 71 3.03 13.31 -2.22
CA VAL A 71 1.59 13.31 -1.95
C VAL A 71 1.26 12.86 -0.54
N TRP A 72 1.94 11.79 -0.06
CA TRP A 72 1.63 11.10 1.18
C TRP A 72 2.73 11.27 2.21
N GLY A 73 2.38 11.67 3.44
CA GLY A 73 3.35 11.76 4.54
C GLY A 73 3.31 10.58 5.50
N ALA A 74 2.22 9.79 5.48
CA ALA A 74 2.12 8.55 6.23
C ALA A 74 1.39 7.47 5.42
N ALA A 75 1.79 6.22 5.60
CA ALA A 75 1.16 5.07 4.95
C ALA A 75 1.04 3.87 5.88
N GLY A 76 -0.07 3.13 5.73
CA GLY A 76 -0.34 1.92 6.49
C GLY A 76 -0.73 0.74 5.59
N SER A 77 -0.46 -0.48 6.06
CA SER A 77 -0.81 -1.71 5.36
C SER A 77 -1.23 -2.79 6.34
N MET A 78 -2.44 -3.34 6.17
CA MET A 78 -2.95 -4.46 6.96
C MET A 78 -2.96 -5.72 6.09
N SER A 79 -2.19 -6.74 6.44
CA SER A 79 -2.06 -7.97 5.65
C SER A 79 -1.84 -7.69 4.16
N GLY A 80 -1.01 -6.71 3.82
CA GLY A 80 -0.84 -6.25 2.44
C GLY A 80 -0.16 -7.27 1.53
N GLY A 81 -0.59 -7.33 0.26
CA GLY A 81 0.07 -8.11 -0.79
C GLY A 81 1.39 -7.49 -1.24
N VAL A 82 2.34 -7.29 -0.32
CA VAL A 82 3.59 -6.55 -0.56
C VAL A 82 4.59 -7.28 -1.45
N ASP A 83 4.40 -8.60 -1.64
CA ASP A 83 5.07 -9.40 -2.66
C ASP A 83 4.05 -10.26 -3.40
N ILE A 84 3.67 -9.86 -4.61
CA ILE A 84 2.65 -10.52 -5.44
C ILE A 84 3.21 -11.61 -6.34
N ARG A 85 4.53 -11.72 -6.49
CA ARG A 85 5.20 -12.63 -7.43
C ARG A 85 4.97 -14.12 -7.15
N PRO A 86 4.78 -14.56 -5.89
CA PRO A 86 4.41 -15.95 -5.61
C PRO A 86 3.01 -16.36 -6.07
N PHE A 87 2.18 -15.39 -6.51
CA PHE A 87 0.76 -15.58 -6.82
C PHE A 87 0.39 -15.25 -8.29
N PRO A 88 1.15 -15.73 -9.31
CA PRO A 88 1.00 -15.25 -10.69
C PRO A 88 -0.33 -15.63 -11.36
N LYS A 89 -1.08 -16.55 -10.75
CA LYS A 89 -2.38 -17.03 -11.28
C LYS A 89 -3.57 -16.52 -10.45
N ASN A 90 -3.32 -15.71 -9.41
CA ASN A 90 -4.35 -15.29 -8.48
C ASN A 90 -4.84 -13.88 -8.85
N TRP A 91 -6.09 -13.59 -8.44
CA TRP A 91 -6.69 -12.25 -8.42
C TRP A 91 -6.56 -11.45 -9.73
N ASP A 92 -6.54 -12.15 -10.85
CA ASP A 92 -6.43 -11.54 -12.20
C ASP A 92 -5.19 -10.61 -12.38
N LEU A 93 -4.17 -10.76 -11.55
CA LEU A 93 -2.93 -9.98 -11.66
C LEU A 93 -2.33 -10.00 -13.07
N SER A 94 -2.41 -11.15 -13.76
CA SER A 94 -1.92 -11.28 -15.13
C SER A 94 -2.69 -10.41 -16.13
N LYS A 95 -3.94 -10.06 -15.87
CA LYS A 95 -4.70 -9.11 -16.69
C LYS A 95 -4.17 -7.68 -16.56
N ARG A 96 -3.49 -7.38 -15.47
CA ARG A 96 -2.91 -6.05 -15.19
C ARG A 96 -1.44 -5.96 -15.55
N LEU A 97 -0.66 -7.01 -15.28
CA LEU A 97 0.80 -7.01 -15.45
C LEU A 97 1.29 -7.88 -16.62
N GLY A 98 0.40 -8.65 -17.27
CA GLY A 98 0.74 -9.66 -18.24
C GLY A 98 1.13 -10.99 -17.59
N ASP A 99 1.30 -12.03 -18.41
CA ASP A 99 1.77 -13.34 -17.91
C ASP A 99 3.16 -13.21 -17.29
N TYR A 100 3.32 -13.72 -16.06
CA TYR A 100 4.58 -13.58 -15.31
C TYR A 100 5.81 -14.16 -16.03
N ALA A 101 5.62 -15.26 -16.76
CA ALA A 101 6.72 -15.89 -17.51
C ALA A 101 7.22 -15.01 -18.68
N ILE A 102 6.34 -14.17 -19.23
CA ILE A 102 6.64 -13.32 -20.40
C ILE A 102 6.99 -11.89 -19.97
N TYR A 103 6.25 -11.34 -19.00
CA TYR A 103 6.32 -9.95 -18.59
C TYR A 103 6.89 -9.80 -17.17
N LYS A 104 7.93 -10.57 -16.84
CA LYS A 104 8.53 -10.60 -15.50
C LYS A 104 8.88 -9.20 -14.98
N GLU A 105 9.40 -8.34 -15.85
CA GLU A 105 9.79 -6.98 -15.48
C GLU A 105 8.59 -6.15 -14.98
N ASN A 106 7.40 -6.30 -15.56
CA ASN A 106 6.21 -5.64 -15.07
C ASN A 106 5.89 -6.02 -13.61
N TRP A 107 6.08 -7.30 -13.27
CA TRP A 107 5.86 -7.78 -11.91
C TRP A 107 6.91 -7.28 -10.93
N GLU A 108 8.19 -7.32 -11.34
CA GLU A 108 9.29 -6.83 -10.49
C GLU A 108 9.13 -5.32 -10.21
N ASN A 109 8.76 -4.53 -11.20
CA ASN A 109 8.61 -3.07 -11.10
C ASN A 109 7.34 -2.65 -10.34
N ASN A 110 6.36 -3.53 -10.20
CA ASN A 110 5.08 -3.25 -9.53
C ASN A 110 4.89 -4.03 -8.22
N THR A 111 5.95 -4.62 -7.68
CA THR A 111 5.94 -5.33 -6.40
C THR A 111 6.52 -4.44 -5.29
N VAL A 112 5.74 -4.16 -4.25
CA VAL A 112 6.08 -3.20 -3.17
C VAL A 112 7.44 -3.46 -2.54
N ILE A 113 7.75 -4.72 -2.19
CA ILE A 113 9.04 -5.06 -1.56
C ILE A 113 10.26 -4.70 -2.43
N ASN A 114 10.09 -4.61 -3.75
CA ASN A 114 11.16 -4.19 -4.65
C ASN A 114 11.31 -2.67 -4.70
N MET A 115 10.30 -1.90 -4.24
CA MET A 115 10.29 -0.43 -4.27
C MET A 115 10.92 0.21 -3.04
N VAL A 116 11.38 -0.56 -2.06
CA VAL A 116 12.02 -0.03 -0.84
C VAL A 116 13.22 0.88 -1.16
N HIS A 117 13.83 0.73 -2.33
CA HIS A 117 14.93 1.61 -2.80
C HIS A 117 14.47 3.06 -3.09
N LEU A 118 13.16 3.30 -3.26
CA LEU A 118 12.59 4.63 -3.47
C LEU A 118 12.50 5.44 -2.18
N LEU A 119 12.46 4.77 -1.02
CA LEU A 119 12.32 5.42 0.28
C LEU A 119 13.59 6.16 0.69
N LYS A 120 13.42 7.36 1.23
CA LYS A 120 14.50 8.24 1.66
C LYS A 120 14.34 8.60 3.14
N GLY A 121 15.18 8.02 3.98
CA GLY A 121 15.20 8.33 5.41
C GLY A 121 13.84 8.06 6.09
N ASP A 122 13.33 9.05 6.82
CA ASP A 122 12.05 9.00 7.54
C ASP A 122 10.99 9.97 6.97
N ASP A 123 11.12 10.37 5.72
CA ASP A 123 10.21 11.30 5.04
C ASP A 123 8.77 10.77 4.94
N LEU A 124 8.60 9.46 4.86
CA LEU A 124 7.32 8.77 4.84
C LEU A 124 7.20 7.91 6.11
N LYS A 125 6.20 8.19 6.95
CA LYS A 125 5.93 7.42 8.16
C LYS A 125 5.17 6.14 7.81
N LEU A 126 5.65 5.00 8.31
CA LEU A 126 5.15 3.69 7.91
C LEU A 126 4.65 2.89 9.11
N ILE A 127 3.46 2.31 8.98
CA ILE A 127 2.93 1.29 9.88
C ILE A 127 2.38 0.11 9.08
N PHE A 128 2.70 -1.11 9.49
CA PHE A 128 2.05 -2.28 8.89
C PHE A 128 2.02 -3.48 9.83
N ASP A 129 1.13 -4.38 9.53
CA ASP A 129 0.96 -5.60 10.31
C ASP A 129 0.45 -6.76 9.44
N CYS A 130 0.67 -7.98 9.93
CA CYS A 130 0.14 -9.17 9.31
C CYS A 130 -0.15 -10.25 10.36
N GLY A 131 -1.24 -10.98 10.17
CA GLY A 131 -1.55 -12.14 11.00
C GLY A 131 -0.55 -13.28 10.75
N VAL A 132 -0.15 -13.99 11.82
CA VAL A 132 0.84 -15.07 11.70
C VAL A 132 0.34 -16.29 10.90
N ASP A 133 -0.99 -16.41 10.74
CA ASP A 133 -1.63 -17.47 9.95
C ASP A 133 -2.08 -16.97 8.56
N ASP A 134 -1.65 -15.75 8.16
CA ASP A 134 -1.98 -15.15 6.88
C ASP A 134 -1.04 -15.65 5.77
N PHE A 135 -1.58 -15.91 4.58
CA PHE A 135 -0.77 -16.35 3.44
C PHE A 135 0.20 -15.26 2.93
N PHE A 136 0.02 -13.98 3.31
CA PHE A 136 0.97 -12.90 3.06
C PHE A 136 1.97 -12.69 4.20
N PHE A 137 1.92 -13.49 5.28
CA PHE A 137 2.78 -13.30 6.45
C PHE A 137 4.27 -13.24 6.10
N ASP A 138 4.77 -14.24 5.37
CA ASP A 138 6.19 -14.28 4.98
C ASP A 138 6.60 -13.08 4.10
N ALA A 139 5.70 -12.60 3.24
CA ALA A 139 5.97 -11.42 2.41
C ALA A 139 6.13 -10.16 3.26
N ASN A 140 5.23 -9.95 4.24
CA ASN A 140 5.29 -8.81 5.16
C ASN A 140 6.52 -8.89 6.07
N LYS A 141 6.86 -10.06 6.57
CA LYS A 141 8.08 -10.28 7.36
C LYS A 141 9.36 -9.97 6.57
N ARG A 142 9.43 -10.37 5.30
CA ARG A 142 10.55 -10.02 4.43
C ARG A 142 10.62 -8.52 4.15
N LEU A 143 9.46 -7.85 3.99
CA LEU A 143 9.44 -6.39 3.84
C LEU A 143 9.99 -5.71 5.09
N HIS A 144 9.55 -6.12 6.29
CA HIS A 144 10.09 -5.65 7.57
C HIS A 144 11.62 -5.78 7.64
N THR A 145 12.14 -6.98 7.36
CA THR A 145 13.59 -7.22 7.34
C THR A 145 14.31 -6.27 6.39
N LYS A 146 13.78 -6.10 5.18
CA LYS A 146 14.39 -5.24 4.15
C LYS A 146 14.36 -3.75 4.53
N LEU A 147 13.33 -3.29 5.21
CA LEU A 147 13.27 -1.92 5.75
C LEU A 147 14.31 -1.71 6.86
N LEU A 148 14.49 -2.69 7.77
CA LEU A 148 15.53 -2.66 8.79
C LEU A 148 16.95 -2.60 8.19
N GLU A 149 17.23 -3.45 7.19
CA GLU A 149 18.53 -3.49 6.48
C GLU A 149 18.89 -2.15 5.83
N ARG A 150 17.87 -1.37 5.46
CA ARG A 150 18.04 -0.05 4.85
C ARG A 150 17.91 1.12 5.84
N ASN A 151 17.76 0.83 7.12
CA ASN A 151 17.54 1.82 8.18
C ASN A 151 16.35 2.75 7.90
N ILE A 152 15.25 2.21 7.35
CA ILE A 152 13.99 2.93 7.15
C ILE A 152 13.13 2.74 8.40
N PRO A 153 12.83 3.82 9.15
CA PRO A 153 11.96 3.74 10.33
C PRO A 153 10.55 3.30 9.97
N HIS A 154 9.98 2.37 10.74
CA HIS A 154 8.62 1.87 10.55
C HIS A 154 8.11 1.14 11.78
N ASP A 155 6.80 1.12 11.97
CA ASP A 155 6.12 0.29 12.94
C ASP A 155 5.66 -1.01 12.27
N TYR A 156 6.10 -2.16 12.82
CA TYR A 156 5.67 -3.46 12.34
C TYR A 156 5.14 -4.34 13.47
N THR A 157 4.01 -4.98 13.26
CA THR A 157 3.42 -5.88 14.26
C THR A 157 2.96 -7.20 13.65
N GLU A 158 3.36 -8.30 14.29
CA GLU A 158 2.82 -9.64 14.05
C GLU A 158 1.80 -9.96 15.13
N ARG A 159 0.61 -10.47 14.76
CA ARG A 159 -0.46 -10.84 15.70
C ARG A 159 -1.03 -12.19 15.34
N PRO A 160 -1.62 -12.94 16.32
CA PRO A 160 -2.43 -14.11 16.01
C PRO A 160 -3.57 -13.77 15.07
N GLY A 161 -3.87 -14.65 14.10
CA GLY A 161 -4.95 -14.55 13.13
C GLY A 161 -4.47 -14.64 11.70
N GLY A 162 -5.42 -14.77 10.79
CA GLY A 162 -5.20 -14.95 9.36
C GLY A 162 -5.82 -13.83 8.53
N HIS A 163 -5.99 -14.08 7.23
CA HIS A 163 -6.52 -13.13 6.24
C HIS A 163 -8.03 -12.97 6.39
N SER A 164 -8.50 -12.19 7.37
CA SER A 164 -9.91 -12.12 7.74
C SER A 164 -10.34 -10.74 8.22
N TRP A 165 -11.65 -10.48 8.10
CA TRP A 165 -12.27 -9.26 8.61
C TRP A 165 -12.10 -9.07 10.12
N ASP A 166 -12.12 -10.15 10.91
CA ASP A 166 -11.89 -10.08 12.37
C ASP A 166 -10.49 -9.56 12.68
N TYR A 167 -9.48 -10.02 11.92
CA TYR A 167 -8.12 -9.53 12.04
C TYR A 167 -8.04 -8.03 11.71
N TRP A 168 -8.58 -7.63 10.57
CA TRP A 168 -8.50 -6.23 10.10
C TRP A 168 -9.31 -5.26 10.94
N ALA A 169 -10.47 -5.66 11.48
CA ALA A 169 -11.25 -4.86 12.42
C ALA A 169 -10.50 -4.58 13.73
N ASN A 170 -9.57 -5.44 14.12
CA ASN A 170 -8.65 -5.17 15.22
C ASN A 170 -7.47 -4.30 14.78
N SER A 171 -6.85 -4.62 13.66
CA SER A 171 -5.65 -3.96 13.14
C SER A 171 -5.86 -2.47 12.87
N ILE A 172 -6.99 -2.09 12.27
CA ILE A 172 -7.28 -0.69 11.91
C ILE A 172 -7.20 0.27 13.10
N LYS A 173 -7.48 -0.19 14.32
CA LYS A 173 -7.41 0.64 15.54
C LYS A 173 -6.00 1.18 15.79
N TYR A 174 -4.99 0.37 15.54
CA TYR A 174 -3.57 0.74 15.72
C TYR A 174 -3.12 1.69 14.62
N GLN A 175 -3.58 1.48 13.40
CA GLN A 175 -3.27 2.39 12.29
C GLN A 175 -3.93 3.75 12.49
N LEU A 176 -5.18 3.80 12.96
CA LEU A 176 -5.83 5.07 13.28
C LEU A 176 -5.13 5.82 14.41
N LEU A 177 -4.62 5.12 15.44
CA LEU A 177 -3.83 5.73 16.50
C LEU A 177 -2.52 6.31 15.93
N PHE A 178 -1.80 5.54 15.13
CA PHE A 178 -0.57 6.00 14.46
C PHE A 178 -0.80 7.24 13.60
N PHE A 179 -1.88 7.27 12.80
CA PHE A 179 -2.20 8.44 11.99
C PHE A 179 -2.65 9.63 12.82
N ASN A 180 -3.38 9.40 13.93
CA ASN A 180 -3.73 10.47 14.86
C ASN A 180 -2.48 11.15 15.43
N ASP A 181 -1.51 10.35 15.85
CA ASP A 181 -0.24 10.88 16.36
C ASP A 181 0.56 11.60 15.27
N TYR A 182 0.57 11.06 14.03
CA TYR A 182 1.19 11.72 12.88
C TYR A 182 0.59 13.11 12.60
N PHE A 183 -0.74 13.25 12.66
CA PHE A 183 -1.42 14.51 12.39
C PHE A 183 -1.40 15.50 13.57
N ALA A 184 -1.04 15.05 14.77
CA ALA A 184 -0.97 15.91 15.98
C ALA A 184 0.31 16.73 16.07
N TYR A 185 1.32 16.41 15.26
CA TYR A 185 2.62 17.11 15.19
C TYR A 185 2.76 17.87 13.88
#